data_7a817e70406bbaf2a1bafda058d2c2ab
#
_entry.id   7a817e70406bbaf2a1bafda058d2c2ab
#
_cell.length_a   1.000
_cell.length_b   1.000
_cell.length_c   1.000
_cell.angle_alpha   90.00
_cell.angle_beta   90.00
_cell.angle_gamma   90.00
#
_symmetry.space_group_name_H-M   'P 1'
#
loop_
_entity.id
_entity.type
_entity.pdbx_description
1 polymer ?
#
loop_
_entity_poly.entity_id
_entity_poly.type
_entity_poly.pdbx_seq_one_letter_code
_entity_poly.pdbx_strand_id
1 'polypeptide(L)'
;MLANQAFTHHCEWGGHLAAMASEEMEDIYPIPAEHPRGKYLLVFDPLDGSSNIDVNLSVGSIFSVLRCPENCSSGAPTAEDFLQPGSRQVAAGYALYGPSTMLVLTVGSGVYGFTLDRNIGEFLLTHPHLVISPETREFAINASNERFWEPPVQRYVSECLAGKTGIRGKDFNMRWVASMVAEVHRILMRGGVFMYPRDSKDMSKSGRLRLMYEANPMAMIVGQAGGLASTGKERILDVQPTSLHQRVPVILGSRDEVERIERYHREHETGEDQPYRSPLFSTRTLFRDD
;
A
#
# COMPACT_ATOMS: atom_id res chain seq x y z
N MET A 1 6.67 -17.28 -9.78
CA MET A 1 6.62 -18.75 -9.51
C MET A 1 7.58 -19.21 -8.42
N LEU A 2 8.93 -19.05 -8.51
CA LEU A 2 9.87 -19.53 -7.47
C LEU A 2 9.60 -18.92 -6.08
N ALA A 3 9.37 -17.60 -5.99
CA ALA A 3 9.10 -16.96 -4.71
C ALA A 3 7.82 -17.50 -4.05
N ASN A 4 6.74 -17.68 -4.82
CA ASN A 4 5.49 -18.26 -4.33
C ASN A 4 5.70 -19.69 -3.77
N GLN A 5 6.41 -20.53 -4.51
CA GLN A 5 6.74 -21.89 -4.05
C GLN A 5 7.57 -21.89 -2.78
N ALA A 6 8.56 -20.98 -2.67
CA ALA A 6 9.38 -20.86 -1.48
C ALA A 6 8.54 -20.48 -0.25
N PHE A 7 7.67 -19.47 -0.37
CA PHE A 7 6.77 -19.08 0.73
C PHE A 7 5.85 -20.24 1.14
N THR A 8 5.15 -20.84 0.18
CA THR A 8 4.21 -21.93 0.45
C THR A 8 4.91 -23.08 1.17
N HIS A 9 6.02 -23.59 0.62
CA HIS A 9 6.74 -24.71 1.16
C HIS A 9 7.35 -24.46 2.55
N HIS A 10 7.85 -23.24 2.81
CA HIS A 10 8.45 -22.93 4.11
C HIS A 10 7.42 -22.60 5.20
N CYS A 11 6.19 -22.26 4.83
CA CYS A 11 5.14 -21.88 5.78
C CYS A 11 4.16 -23.01 6.10
N GLU A 12 4.09 -24.09 5.30
CA GLU A 12 3.07 -25.13 5.44
C GLU A 12 3.26 -26.08 6.63
N TRP A 13 4.49 -26.32 7.08
CA TRP A 13 4.82 -27.35 8.09
C TRP A 13 4.92 -26.81 9.53
N GLY A 14 4.92 -25.49 9.72
CA GLY A 14 5.19 -24.84 11.01
C GLY A 14 4.10 -24.99 12.08
N GLY A 15 2.91 -25.53 11.75
CA GLY A 15 1.82 -25.76 12.69
C GLY A 15 1.07 -24.49 13.14
N HIS A 16 1.33 -23.35 12.54
CA HIS A 16 0.71 -22.06 12.91
C HIS A 16 -0.44 -21.67 11.98
N LEU A 17 -0.39 -22.11 10.73
CA LEU A 17 -1.32 -21.74 9.68
C LEU A 17 -2.41 -22.81 9.47
N ALA A 18 -3.62 -22.36 9.12
CA ALA A 18 -4.69 -23.19 8.62
C ALA A 18 -4.72 -23.21 7.09
N ALA A 19 -4.43 -22.08 6.47
CA ALA A 19 -4.34 -21.90 5.03
C ALA A 19 -3.51 -20.67 4.66
N MET A 20 -3.19 -20.56 3.38
CA MET A 20 -2.52 -19.41 2.77
C MET A 20 -3.29 -18.90 1.56
N ALA A 21 -3.19 -17.60 1.27
CA ALA A 21 -3.65 -16.98 0.04
C ALA A 21 -2.52 -16.14 -0.55
N SER A 22 -2.24 -16.34 -1.82
CA SER A 22 -1.17 -15.66 -2.54
C SER A 22 -1.71 -14.86 -3.72
N GLU A 23 -1.06 -13.74 -4.01
CA GLU A 23 -1.33 -12.93 -5.20
C GLU A 23 -1.18 -13.70 -6.50
N GLU A 24 -0.27 -14.67 -6.53
CA GLU A 24 0.09 -15.53 -7.66
C GLU A 24 -0.79 -16.79 -7.81
N MET A 25 -1.75 -17.01 -6.89
CA MET A 25 -2.61 -18.19 -6.87
C MET A 25 -4.07 -17.75 -7.01
N GLU A 26 -4.84 -18.45 -7.87
CA GLU A 26 -6.27 -18.14 -8.05
C GLU A 26 -7.10 -18.52 -6.81
N ASP A 27 -6.77 -19.67 -6.21
CA ASP A 27 -7.44 -20.22 -5.04
C ASP A 27 -6.54 -20.18 -3.80
N ILE A 28 -7.16 -20.37 -2.63
CA ILE A 28 -6.42 -20.55 -1.37
C ILE A 28 -5.62 -21.85 -1.39
N TYR A 29 -4.57 -21.89 -0.57
CA TYR A 29 -3.78 -23.09 -0.29
C TYR A 29 -4.06 -23.59 1.13
N PRO A 30 -4.96 -24.57 1.32
CA PRO A 30 -5.15 -25.19 2.63
C PRO A 30 -3.90 -25.96 3.04
N ILE A 31 -3.52 -25.88 4.32
CA ILE A 31 -2.39 -26.67 4.82
C ILE A 31 -2.69 -28.18 4.62
N PRO A 32 -1.77 -28.92 3.95
CA PRO A 32 -1.94 -30.35 3.72
C PRO A 32 -2.20 -31.15 4.99
N ALA A 33 -2.92 -32.26 4.87
CA ALA A 33 -3.36 -33.06 6.03
C ALA A 33 -2.20 -33.73 6.80
N GLU A 34 -1.05 -33.91 6.14
CA GLU A 34 0.19 -34.43 6.75
C GLU A 34 0.88 -33.43 7.67
N HIS A 35 0.53 -32.12 7.60
CA HIS A 35 1.08 -31.08 8.45
C HIS A 35 0.10 -30.64 9.53
N PRO A 36 0.57 -30.24 10.70
CA PRO A 36 -0.30 -29.72 11.75
C PRO A 36 -0.90 -28.38 11.32
N ARG A 37 -2.21 -28.22 11.52
CA ARG A 37 -2.92 -26.96 11.24
C ARG A 37 -2.99 -26.09 12.48
N GLY A 38 -2.78 -24.78 12.28
CA GLY A 38 -2.90 -23.76 13.31
C GLY A 38 -4.13 -22.89 13.16
N LYS A 39 -4.11 -21.72 13.80
CA LYS A 39 -5.26 -20.81 13.93
C LYS A 39 -5.07 -19.49 13.15
N TYR A 40 -4.13 -19.42 12.25
CA TYR A 40 -3.86 -18.24 11.45
C TYR A 40 -4.00 -18.51 9.96
N LEU A 41 -4.30 -17.46 9.23
CA LEU A 41 -4.33 -17.40 7.78
C LEU A 41 -3.21 -16.46 7.34
N LEU A 42 -2.38 -16.90 6.40
CA LEU A 42 -1.32 -16.09 5.80
C LEU A 42 -1.79 -15.55 4.46
N VAL A 43 -1.68 -14.24 4.27
CA VAL A 43 -1.96 -13.55 3.00
C VAL A 43 -0.65 -12.92 2.55
N PHE A 44 -0.25 -13.12 1.30
CA PHE A 44 1.03 -12.58 0.82
C PHE A 44 1.07 -12.29 -0.68
N ASP A 45 1.83 -11.27 -1.03
CA ASP A 45 2.38 -11.05 -2.36
C ASP A 45 3.84 -11.52 -2.33
N PRO A 46 4.17 -12.60 -3.03
CA PRO A 46 5.52 -13.14 -2.99
C PRO A 46 6.56 -12.23 -3.64
N LEU A 47 6.14 -11.33 -4.54
CA LEU A 47 7.08 -10.48 -5.29
C LEU A 47 6.43 -9.19 -5.82
N ASP A 48 6.17 -8.23 -4.93
CA ASP A 48 5.73 -6.87 -5.29
C ASP A 48 6.79 -6.17 -6.15
N GLY A 49 6.31 -5.49 -7.18
CA GLY A 49 7.17 -4.79 -8.12
C GLY A 49 7.88 -5.71 -9.12
N SER A 50 7.33 -6.88 -9.41
CA SER A 50 7.93 -7.89 -10.31
C SER A 50 8.32 -7.34 -11.70
N SER A 51 7.62 -6.33 -12.21
CA SER A 51 7.98 -5.61 -13.45
C SER A 51 9.33 -4.86 -13.38
N ASN A 52 9.90 -4.70 -12.20
CA ASN A 52 11.18 -4.03 -11.98
C ASN A 52 12.38 -4.98 -11.95
N ILE A 53 12.16 -6.31 -12.00
CA ILE A 53 13.23 -7.31 -11.94
C ILE A 53 14.18 -7.16 -13.12
N ASP A 54 13.66 -7.05 -14.33
CA ASP A 54 14.43 -7.00 -15.57
C ASP A 54 15.34 -5.76 -15.65
N VAL A 55 15.01 -4.71 -14.90
CA VAL A 55 15.79 -3.47 -14.83
C VAL A 55 16.55 -3.31 -13.52
N ASN A 56 16.60 -4.37 -12.70
CA ASN A 56 17.35 -4.44 -11.44
C ASN A 56 17.00 -3.34 -10.42
N LEU A 57 15.74 -2.95 -10.34
CA LEU A 57 15.23 -2.08 -9.30
C LEU A 57 14.75 -2.87 -8.08
N SER A 58 14.57 -2.18 -6.95
CA SER A 58 14.12 -2.79 -5.70
C SER A 58 12.73 -3.40 -5.84
N VAL A 59 12.62 -4.64 -5.41
CA VAL A 59 11.39 -5.43 -5.30
C VAL A 59 11.27 -5.96 -3.87
N GLY A 60 10.16 -6.58 -3.53
CA GLY A 60 10.01 -7.14 -2.20
C GLY A 60 8.86 -8.12 -2.08
N SER A 61 8.70 -8.70 -0.91
CA SER A 61 7.57 -9.58 -0.57
C SER A 61 6.74 -8.92 0.52
N ILE A 62 5.43 -8.98 0.40
CA ILE A 62 4.48 -8.36 1.35
C ILE A 62 3.68 -9.49 2.00
N PHE A 63 3.41 -9.38 3.29
CA PHE A 63 2.58 -10.36 3.98
C PHE A 63 1.73 -9.74 5.07
N SER A 64 0.62 -10.41 5.37
CA SER A 64 -0.16 -10.17 6.56
C SER A 64 -0.75 -11.46 7.12
N VAL A 65 -1.09 -11.42 8.40
CA VAL A 65 -1.63 -12.55 9.15
C VAL A 65 -3.00 -12.18 9.67
N LEU A 66 -4.00 -13.03 9.41
CA LEU A 66 -5.35 -12.95 9.95
C LEU A 66 -5.58 -14.09 10.95
N ARG A 67 -6.56 -13.92 11.85
CA ARG A 67 -7.04 -15.06 12.62
C ARG A 67 -8.00 -15.89 11.78
N CYS A 68 -7.83 -17.21 11.82
CA CYS A 68 -8.81 -18.12 11.29
C CYS A 68 -10.10 -18.02 12.14
N PRO A 69 -11.28 -17.82 11.54
CA PRO A 69 -12.54 -17.90 12.25
C PRO A 69 -12.74 -19.25 12.96
N GLU A 70 -13.61 -19.33 13.98
CA GLU A 70 -13.79 -20.56 14.78
C GLU A 70 -14.20 -21.78 13.94
N ASN A 71 -15.03 -21.58 12.92
CA ASN A 71 -15.44 -22.62 11.97
C ASN A 71 -14.26 -23.18 11.13
N CYS A 72 -13.29 -22.38 10.85
CA CYS A 72 -12.10 -22.75 10.07
C CYS A 72 -11.16 -23.68 10.88
N SER A 73 -11.13 -23.60 12.20
CA SER A 73 -10.32 -24.49 13.05
C SER A 73 -10.91 -25.90 13.19
N SER A 74 -12.21 -26.07 12.92
CA SER A 74 -12.94 -27.37 13.00
C SER A 74 -13.21 -27.99 11.62
N GLY A 75 -13.04 -27.23 10.52
CA GLY A 75 -13.29 -27.65 9.14
C GLY A 75 -12.11 -27.38 8.20
N ALA A 76 -12.35 -27.50 6.90
CA ALA A 76 -11.41 -27.06 5.88
C ALA A 76 -11.59 -25.52 5.70
N PRO A 77 -10.51 -24.72 5.73
CA PRO A 77 -10.56 -23.31 5.40
C PRO A 77 -11.11 -23.06 3.99
N THR A 78 -11.89 -21.99 3.84
CA THR A 78 -12.49 -21.56 2.57
C THR A 78 -12.00 -20.16 2.20
N ALA A 79 -12.25 -19.71 0.97
CA ALA A 79 -11.92 -18.37 0.54
C ALA A 79 -12.64 -17.29 1.38
N GLU A 80 -13.88 -17.56 1.84
CA GLU A 80 -14.65 -16.64 2.68
C GLU A 80 -13.95 -16.36 4.02
N ASP A 81 -13.22 -17.31 4.59
CA ASP A 81 -12.51 -17.14 5.85
C ASP A 81 -11.41 -16.06 5.76
N PHE A 82 -10.91 -15.81 4.55
CA PHE A 82 -9.94 -14.75 4.27
C PHE A 82 -10.59 -13.38 4.06
N LEU A 83 -11.87 -13.31 3.68
CA LEU A 83 -12.55 -12.06 3.35
C LEU A 83 -12.85 -11.22 4.60
N GLN A 84 -11.79 -10.88 5.34
CA GLN A 84 -11.85 -10.05 6.54
C GLN A 84 -11.31 -8.65 6.23
N PRO A 85 -11.91 -7.59 6.81
CA PRO A 85 -11.37 -6.24 6.66
C PRO A 85 -9.96 -6.14 7.22
N GLY A 86 -9.14 -5.25 6.66
CA GLY A 86 -7.74 -5.07 7.06
C GLY A 86 -7.52 -4.74 8.54
N SER A 87 -8.55 -4.19 9.22
CA SER A 87 -8.54 -3.96 10.66
C SER A 87 -8.51 -5.25 11.52
N ARG A 88 -8.72 -6.44 10.91
CA ARG A 88 -8.62 -7.74 11.56
C ARG A 88 -7.22 -8.37 11.47
N GLN A 89 -6.29 -7.77 10.77
CA GLN A 89 -4.90 -8.21 10.72
C GLN A 89 -4.28 -8.22 12.13
N VAL A 90 -3.56 -9.29 12.46
CA VAL A 90 -2.84 -9.42 13.73
C VAL A 90 -1.35 -9.11 13.56
N ALA A 91 -0.84 -9.20 12.35
CA ALA A 91 0.50 -8.80 11.96
C ALA A 91 0.53 -8.44 10.48
N ALA A 92 1.43 -7.54 10.11
CA ALA A 92 1.76 -7.24 8.73
C ALA A 92 3.24 -6.89 8.60
N GLY A 93 3.81 -7.20 7.45
CA GLY A 93 5.21 -6.91 7.19
C GLY A 93 5.55 -6.99 5.71
N TYR A 94 6.77 -6.60 5.40
CA TYR A 94 7.35 -6.80 4.09
C TYR A 94 8.86 -7.01 4.19
N ALA A 95 9.41 -7.75 3.23
CA ALA A 95 10.84 -7.79 2.98
C ALA A 95 11.15 -6.95 1.75
N LEU A 96 12.13 -6.07 1.83
CA LEU A 96 12.63 -5.26 0.72
C LEU A 96 13.98 -5.81 0.25
N TYR A 97 14.08 -6.14 -1.01
CA TYR A 97 15.30 -6.62 -1.68
C TYR A 97 15.94 -5.46 -2.45
N GLY A 98 16.75 -4.67 -1.77
CA GLY A 98 17.43 -3.48 -2.29
C GLY A 98 18.95 -3.55 -2.04
N PRO A 99 19.63 -2.39 -1.95
CA PRO A 99 21.06 -2.33 -1.59
C PRO A 99 21.39 -3.06 -0.29
N SER A 100 20.46 -3.06 0.65
CA SER A 100 20.40 -3.98 1.80
C SER A 100 19.06 -4.71 1.79
N THR A 101 19.03 -5.94 2.31
CA THR A 101 17.78 -6.65 2.53
C THR A 101 17.22 -6.26 3.88
N MET A 102 16.01 -5.72 3.90
CA MET A 102 15.35 -5.28 5.13
C MET A 102 14.01 -5.98 5.32
N LEU A 103 13.70 -6.33 6.55
CA LEU A 103 12.37 -6.78 6.98
C LEU A 103 11.75 -5.66 7.83
N VAL A 104 10.53 -5.25 7.47
CA VAL A 104 9.72 -4.33 8.28
C VAL A 104 8.50 -5.08 8.79
N LEU A 105 8.22 -4.97 10.08
CA LEU A 105 7.20 -5.75 10.76
C LEU A 105 6.41 -4.89 11.75
N THR A 106 5.11 -5.12 11.81
CA THR A 106 4.23 -4.69 12.90
C THR A 106 3.36 -5.84 13.41
N VAL A 107 3.16 -5.87 14.72
CA VAL A 107 2.22 -6.76 15.40
C VAL A 107 1.13 -5.94 16.15
N GLY A 108 0.91 -4.69 15.71
CA GLY A 108 -0.09 -3.78 16.28
C GLY A 108 0.42 -2.90 17.42
N SER A 109 1.73 -2.86 17.67
CA SER A 109 2.37 -2.08 18.75
C SER A 109 3.55 -1.23 18.26
N GLY A 110 3.39 -0.60 17.09
CA GLY A 110 4.44 0.16 16.41
C GLY A 110 5.06 -0.62 15.25
N VAL A 111 6.04 -0.03 14.60
CA VAL A 111 6.70 -0.59 13.41
C VAL A 111 8.19 -0.73 13.66
N TYR A 112 8.72 -1.90 13.34
CA TYR A 112 10.11 -2.29 13.57
C TYR A 112 10.79 -2.64 12.25
N GLY A 113 12.03 -2.18 12.07
CA GLY A 113 12.84 -2.47 10.89
C GLY A 113 14.10 -3.25 11.25
N PHE A 114 14.32 -4.33 10.51
CA PHE A 114 15.45 -5.24 10.67
C PHE A 114 16.27 -5.26 9.37
N THR A 115 17.58 -5.33 9.50
CA THR A 115 18.49 -5.46 8.35
C THR A 115 19.15 -6.83 8.39
N LEU A 116 19.18 -7.51 7.25
CA LEU A 116 19.87 -8.80 7.13
C LEU A 116 21.38 -8.60 7.19
N ASP A 117 22.02 -9.15 8.22
CA ASP A 117 23.47 -9.33 8.25
C ASP A 117 23.83 -10.62 7.48
N ARG A 118 24.42 -10.45 6.30
CA ARG A 118 24.78 -11.56 5.41
C ARG A 118 25.92 -12.44 5.94
N ASN A 119 26.72 -11.96 6.91
CA ASN A 119 27.82 -12.71 7.46
C ASN A 119 27.33 -13.80 8.42
N ILE A 120 26.27 -13.52 9.17
CA ILE A 120 25.68 -14.45 10.13
C ILE A 120 24.32 -15.00 9.66
N GLY A 121 23.74 -14.47 8.57
CA GLY A 121 22.47 -14.93 8.03
C GLY A 121 21.24 -14.54 8.87
N GLU A 122 21.34 -13.54 9.75
CA GLU A 122 20.29 -13.14 10.69
C GLU A 122 19.81 -11.72 10.45
N PHE A 123 18.53 -11.48 10.76
CA PHE A 123 17.95 -10.13 10.74
C PHE A 123 18.19 -9.42 12.08
N LEU A 124 18.96 -8.34 12.04
CA LEU A 124 19.25 -7.51 13.21
C LEU A 124 18.28 -6.33 13.31
N LEU A 125 17.75 -6.06 14.48
CA LEU A 125 16.89 -4.89 14.74
C LEU A 125 17.71 -3.60 14.61
N THR A 126 17.56 -2.93 13.47
CA THR A 126 18.30 -1.68 13.18
C THR A 126 17.44 -0.43 13.34
N HIS A 127 16.13 -0.58 13.28
CA HIS A 127 15.15 0.50 13.43
C HIS A 127 14.07 0.09 14.43
N PRO A 128 14.29 0.34 15.75
CA PRO A 128 13.39 -0.14 16.80
C PRO A 128 12.08 0.62 16.87
N HIS A 129 11.94 1.73 16.15
CA HIS A 129 10.72 2.52 16.11
C HIS A 129 10.70 3.38 14.85
N LEU A 130 9.90 2.97 13.86
CA LEU A 130 9.68 3.71 12.62
C LEU A 130 8.44 4.59 12.76
N VAL A 131 8.59 5.90 12.49
CA VAL A 131 7.51 6.89 12.57
C VAL A 131 7.50 7.74 11.30
N ILE A 132 6.33 7.87 10.70
CA ILE A 132 6.11 8.74 9.54
C ILE A 132 5.83 10.16 10.03
N SER A 133 6.59 11.15 9.52
CA SER A 133 6.29 12.55 9.77
C SER A 133 4.89 12.90 9.23
N PRO A 134 4.04 13.61 10.00
CA PRO A 134 2.73 14.05 9.53
C PRO A 134 2.83 14.95 8.29
N GLU A 135 3.85 15.81 8.23
CA GLU A 135 4.14 16.67 7.09
C GLU A 135 5.20 16.08 6.17
N THR A 136 5.10 16.38 4.88
CA THR A 136 6.10 15.99 3.88
C THR A 136 6.26 17.03 2.77
N ARG A 137 7.32 16.84 1.99
CA ARG A 137 7.59 17.53 0.70
C ARG A 137 7.88 16.54 -0.43
N GLU A 138 7.44 15.30 -0.26
CA GLU A 138 7.62 14.26 -1.27
C GLU A 138 6.29 13.60 -1.60
N PHE A 139 6.06 13.36 -2.89
CA PHE A 139 4.93 12.57 -3.38
C PHE A 139 5.37 11.61 -4.48
N ALA A 140 4.63 10.52 -4.63
CA ALA A 140 4.85 9.52 -5.65
C ALA A 140 3.54 9.20 -6.35
N ILE A 141 3.54 9.33 -7.68
CA ILE A 141 2.43 8.98 -8.55
C ILE A 141 2.95 8.75 -9.96
N ASN A 142 2.32 7.88 -10.72
CA ASN A 142 2.67 7.71 -12.14
C ASN A 142 2.11 8.88 -12.96
N ALA A 143 2.91 9.91 -13.17
CA ALA A 143 2.53 11.14 -13.90
C ALA A 143 2.07 10.90 -15.35
N SER A 144 2.45 9.77 -15.98
CA SER A 144 1.99 9.43 -17.33
C SER A 144 0.48 9.19 -17.42
N ASN A 145 -0.18 8.98 -16.28
CA ASN A 145 -1.62 8.77 -16.17
C ASN A 145 -2.40 10.05 -15.82
N GLU A 146 -1.79 11.23 -15.79
CA GLU A 146 -2.41 12.49 -15.37
C GLU A 146 -3.77 12.74 -16.02
N ARG A 147 -3.88 12.51 -17.34
CA ARG A 147 -5.12 12.71 -18.10
C ARG A 147 -6.29 11.78 -17.72
N PHE A 148 -6.01 10.75 -16.93
CA PHE A 148 -6.98 9.75 -16.50
C PHE A 148 -7.35 9.87 -15.01
N TRP A 149 -6.63 10.70 -14.25
CA TRP A 149 -6.90 10.86 -12.83
C TRP A 149 -8.24 11.56 -12.58
N GLU A 150 -8.85 11.22 -11.45
CA GLU A 150 -10.00 11.96 -10.94
C GLU A 150 -9.62 13.40 -10.58
N PRO A 151 -10.55 14.38 -10.70
CA PRO A 151 -10.27 15.80 -10.44
C PRO A 151 -9.60 16.10 -9.10
N PRO A 152 -9.97 15.45 -7.97
CA PRO A 152 -9.29 15.67 -6.68
C PRO A 152 -7.79 15.37 -6.72
N VAL A 153 -7.40 14.30 -7.41
CA VAL A 153 -5.99 13.90 -7.56
C VAL A 153 -5.25 14.88 -8.47
N GLN A 154 -5.86 15.30 -9.59
CA GLN A 154 -5.31 16.34 -10.47
C GLN A 154 -5.07 17.64 -9.70
N ARG A 155 -6.05 18.07 -8.89
CA ARG A 155 -5.93 19.25 -8.02
C ARG A 155 -4.75 19.12 -7.05
N TYR A 156 -4.65 18.00 -6.33
CA TYR A 156 -3.57 17.75 -5.39
C TYR A 156 -2.18 17.83 -6.04
N VAL A 157 -2.00 17.11 -7.15
CA VAL A 157 -0.71 17.08 -7.86
C VAL A 157 -0.36 18.44 -8.42
N SER A 158 -1.31 19.16 -9.01
CA SER A 158 -1.07 20.52 -9.53
C SER A 158 -0.63 21.49 -8.45
N GLU A 159 -1.22 21.41 -7.25
CA GLU A 159 -0.80 22.23 -6.09
C GLU A 159 0.63 21.87 -5.65
N CYS A 160 1.02 20.60 -5.68
CA CYS A 160 2.39 20.18 -5.40
C CYS A 160 3.38 20.74 -6.45
N LEU A 161 3.01 20.70 -7.73
CA LEU A 161 3.84 21.20 -8.83
C LEU A 161 3.94 22.72 -8.87
N ALA A 162 2.92 23.46 -8.39
CA ALA A 162 2.95 24.91 -8.27
C ALA A 162 3.99 25.40 -7.25
N GLY A 163 4.41 24.55 -6.34
CA GLY A 163 5.50 24.82 -5.41
C GLY A 163 5.27 26.05 -4.52
N LYS A 164 6.34 26.81 -4.29
CA LYS A 164 6.30 28.03 -3.43
C LYS A 164 5.37 29.11 -3.93
N THR A 165 5.12 29.18 -5.23
CA THR A 165 4.26 30.20 -5.84
C THR A 165 2.78 29.81 -5.78
N GLY A 166 2.48 28.55 -5.47
CA GLY A 166 1.12 28.05 -5.32
C GLY A 166 0.57 28.14 -3.89
N ILE A 167 -0.64 27.66 -3.71
CA ILE A 167 -1.37 27.67 -2.43
C ILE A 167 -0.65 26.91 -1.30
N ARG A 168 0.24 25.95 -1.66
CA ARG A 168 1.00 25.15 -0.69
C ARG A 168 2.17 25.91 -0.07
N GLY A 169 2.68 26.98 -0.70
CA GLY A 169 3.78 27.81 -0.22
C GLY A 169 5.11 27.08 -0.01
N LYS A 170 5.24 25.85 -0.51
CA LYS A 170 6.44 25.00 -0.36
C LYS A 170 6.65 24.14 -1.61
N ASP A 171 7.92 23.87 -1.93
CA ASP A 171 8.27 23.00 -3.05
C ASP A 171 8.13 21.54 -2.66
N PHE A 172 7.70 20.71 -3.63
CA PHE A 172 7.59 19.26 -3.49
C PHE A 172 8.50 18.54 -4.50
N ASN A 173 9.00 17.38 -4.12
CA ASN A 173 9.75 16.48 -4.99
C ASN A 173 8.88 15.28 -5.36
N MET A 174 8.74 15.00 -6.65
CA MET A 174 8.15 13.76 -7.11
C MET A 174 9.18 12.62 -7.05
N ARG A 175 8.77 11.48 -6.48
CA ARG A 175 9.54 10.24 -6.42
C ARG A 175 8.66 9.11 -6.91
N TRP A 176 9.11 8.34 -7.87
CA TRP A 176 8.36 7.20 -8.42
C TRP A 176 9.29 6.04 -8.74
N VAL A 177 9.12 4.91 -8.07
CA VAL A 177 9.92 3.68 -8.23
C VAL A 177 9.12 2.57 -8.91
N ALA A 178 7.79 2.71 -8.97
CA ALA A 178 6.86 1.70 -9.49
C ALA A 178 6.91 0.35 -8.75
N SER A 179 7.25 0.36 -7.47
CA SER A 179 7.17 -0.76 -6.53
C SER A 179 6.58 -0.24 -5.22
N MET A 180 5.47 -0.81 -4.78
CA MET A 180 4.78 -0.35 -3.57
C MET A 180 5.64 -0.55 -2.33
N VAL A 181 6.34 -1.69 -2.24
CA VAL A 181 7.23 -1.97 -1.11
C VAL A 181 8.36 -0.96 -1.00
N ALA A 182 8.96 -0.54 -2.12
CA ALA A 182 10.02 0.46 -2.14
C ALA A 182 9.50 1.86 -1.78
N GLU A 183 8.31 2.23 -2.27
CA GLU A 183 7.69 3.52 -1.96
C GLU A 183 7.29 3.61 -0.49
N VAL A 184 6.66 2.58 0.08
CA VAL A 184 6.30 2.54 1.50
C VAL A 184 7.54 2.58 2.37
N HIS A 185 8.61 1.86 2.00
CA HIS A 185 9.88 1.92 2.72
C HIS A 185 10.46 3.33 2.74
N ARG A 186 10.49 4.01 1.59
CA ARG A 186 10.93 5.42 1.50
C ARG A 186 10.10 6.33 2.41
N ILE A 187 8.76 6.15 2.43
CA ILE A 187 7.84 6.92 3.26
C ILE A 187 8.10 6.71 4.75
N LEU A 188 8.34 5.47 5.18
CA LEU A 188 8.71 5.16 6.56
C LEU A 188 10.00 5.86 6.99
N MET A 189 10.98 6.00 6.07
CA MET A 189 12.28 6.60 6.38
C MET A 189 12.27 8.14 6.31
N ARG A 190 11.43 8.76 5.46
CA ARG A 190 11.57 10.18 5.10
C ARG A 190 10.25 10.96 5.09
N GLY A 191 9.13 10.30 5.31
CA GLY A 191 7.82 10.85 4.98
C GLY A 191 7.55 10.84 3.47
N GLY A 192 6.33 11.20 3.10
CA GLY A 192 5.87 11.19 1.71
C GLY A 192 4.43 10.73 1.59
N VAL A 193 3.90 10.87 0.40
CA VAL A 193 2.63 10.24 0.02
C VAL A 193 2.81 9.44 -1.26
N PHE A 194 2.30 8.22 -1.27
CA PHE A 194 2.20 7.36 -2.44
C PHE A 194 0.75 7.31 -2.89
N MET A 195 0.55 7.46 -4.20
CA MET A 195 -0.77 7.44 -4.81
C MET A 195 -0.81 6.50 -6.00
N TYR A 196 -1.73 5.54 -5.93
CA TYR A 196 -2.21 4.77 -7.06
C TYR A 196 -3.73 4.88 -7.10
N PRO A 197 -4.24 6.06 -7.53
CA PRO A 197 -5.66 6.37 -7.47
C PRO A 197 -6.45 5.58 -8.51
N ARG A 198 -7.78 5.65 -8.40
CA ARG A 198 -8.66 5.26 -9.49
C ARG A 198 -8.37 6.12 -10.71
N ASP A 199 -8.41 5.51 -11.88
CA ASP A 199 -8.25 6.20 -13.15
C ASP A 199 -9.33 5.80 -14.16
N SER A 200 -9.59 6.68 -15.14
CA SER A 200 -10.58 6.46 -16.18
C SER A 200 -10.07 5.60 -17.36
N LYS A 201 -8.82 5.13 -17.29
CA LYS A 201 -8.23 4.29 -18.34
C LYS A 201 -8.89 2.91 -18.44
N ASP A 202 -9.34 2.40 -17.31
CA ASP A 202 -10.06 1.13 -17.23
C ASP A 202 -11.15 1.23 -16.14
N MET A 203 -12.34 1.68 -16.54
CA MET A 203 -13.48 1.86 -15.64
C MET A 203 -14.05 0.55 -15.06
N SER A 204 -13.66 -0.61 -15.60
CA SER A 204 -14.08 -1.91 -15.09
C SER A 204 -13.37 -2.28 -13.78
N LYS A 205 -12.24 -1.62 -13.48
CA LYS A 205 -11.45 -1.85 -12.26
C LYS A 205 -11.64 -0.71 -11.27
N SER A 206 -11.91 -1.06 -10.03
CA SER A 206 -12.01 -0.10 -8.93
C SER A 206 -10.67 0.54 -8.56
N GLY A 207 -9.55 -0.12 -8.89
CA GLY A 207 -8.18 0.33 -8.62
C GLY A 207 -7.16 -0.56 -9.32
N ARG A 208 -5.89 -0.39 -8.99
CA ARG A 208 -4.78 -1.14 -9.59
C ARG A 208 -4.16 -2.15 -8.63
N LEU A 209 -4.07 -1.80 -7.36
CA LEU A 209 -3.44 -2.62 -6.33
C LEU A 209 -4.46 -3.54 -5.66
N ARG A 210 -4.02 -4.70 -5.21
CA ARG A 210 -4.89 -5.67 -4.57
C ARG A 210 -5.09 -5.35 -3.09
N LEU A 211 -6.36 -5.38 -2.66
CA LEU A 211 -6.74 -5.02 -1.29
C LEU A 211 -6.04 -5.89 -0.25
N MET A 212 -6.08 -7.21 -0.44
CA MET A 212 -5.64 -8.15 0.60
C MET A 212 -4.14 -8.36 0.63
N TYR A 213 -3.50 -8.43 -0.54
CA TYR A 213 -2.08 -8.80 -0.65
C TYR A 213 -1.14 -7.61 -0.50
N GLU A 214 -1.59 -6.40 -0.88
CA GLU A 214 -0.78 -5.19 -0.94
C GLU A 214 -1.34 -4.08 -0.04
N ALA A 215 -2.57 -3.62 -0.28
CA ALA A 215 -3.12 -2.41 0.35
C ALA A 215 -3.33 -2.58 1.86
N ASN A 216 -3.95 -3.69 2.31
CA ASN A 216 -4.21 -3.94 3.74
C ASN A 216 -2.94 -4.07 4.57
N PRO A 217 -1.93 -4.92 4.22
CA PRO A 217 -0.69 -4.98 4.99
C PRO A 217 0.03 -3.64 5.04
N MET A 218 0.13 -2.93 3.92
CA MET A 218 0.79 -1.61 3.89
C MET A 218 0.00 -0.56 4.68
N ALA A 219 -1.34 -0.60 4.65
CA ALA A 219 -2.18 0.28 5.45
C ALA A 219 -2.00 0.06 6.97
N MET A 220 -1.85 -1.20 7.42
CA MET A 220 -1.54 -1.51 8.81
C MET A 220 -0.17 -0.95 9.21
N ILE A 221 0.87 -1.17 8.41
CA ILE A 221 2.23 -0.68 8.67
C ILE A 221 2.24 0.84 8.74
N VAL A 222 1.69 1.51 7.72
CA VAL A 222 1.64 2.98 7.64
C VAL A 222 0.85 3.57 8.82
N GLY A 223 -0.28 2.98 9.17
CA GLY A 223 -1.11 3.41 10.30
C GLY A 223 -0.39 3.25 11.65
N GLN A 224 0.30 2.13 11.87
CA GLN A 224 1.09 1.89 13.08
C GLN A 224 2.33 2.79 13.17
N ALA A 225 2.82 3.31 12.05
CA ALA A 225 3.87 4.32 12.01
C ALA A 225 3.35 5.77 12.13
N GLY A 226 2.05 6.00 12.35
CA GLY A 226 1.46 7.33 12.51
C GLY A 226 1.02 8.03 11.22
N GLY A 227 1.12 7.36 10.07
CA GLY A 227 0.56 7.80 8.80
C GLY A 227 -0.90 7.41 8.62
N LEU A 228 -1.42 7.61 7.41
CA LEU A 228 -2.78 7.20 7.01
C LEU A 228 -2.75 6.42 5.68
N ALA A 229 -3.80 5.62 5.45
CA ALA A 229 -4.02 4.91 4.20
C ALA A 229 -5.50 4.90 3.84
N SER A 230 -5.82 5.37 2.64
CA SER A 230 -7.17 5.65 2.16
C SER A 230 -7.37 5.20 0.72
N THR A 231 -8.60 4.92 0.35
CA THR A 231 -9.02 4.78 -1.06
C THR A 231 -9.24 6.14 -1.75
N GLY A 232 -9.12 7.23 -0.98
CA GLY A 232 -9.55 8.58 -1.32
C GLY A 232 -10.90 8.93 -0.70
N LYS A 233 -11.71 7.93 -0.35
CA LYS A 233 -13.07 8.09 0.21
C LYS A 233 -13.23 7.46 1.59
N GLU A 234 -12.59 6.33 1.82
CA GLU A 234 -12.67 5.57 3.05
C GLU A 234 -11.30 5.00 3.42
N ARG A 235 -11.13 4.67 4.68
CA ARG A 235 -9.90 4.07 5.19
C ARG A 235 -9.72 2.66 4.62
N ILE A 236 -8.55 2.34 4.09
CA ILE A 236 -8.28 1.01 3.48
C ILE A 236 -8.56 -0.13 4.44
N LEU A 237 -8.18 -0.01 5.71
CA LEU A 237 -8.37 -1.07 6.71
C LEU A 237 -9.85 -1.39 7.02
N ASP A 238 -10.78 -0.50 6.66
CA ASP A 238 -12.21 -0.68 6.93
C ASP A 238 -12.97 -1.21 5.71
N VAL A 239 -12.30 -1.29 4.54
CA VAL A 239 -12.90 -1.87 3.33
C VAL A 239 -13.18 -3.35 3.55
N GLN A 240 -14.43 -3.77 3.36
CA GLN A 240 -14.83 -5.18 3.40
C GLN A 240 -14.44 -5.87 2.09
N PRO A 241 -13.53 -6.87 2.10
CA PRO A 241 -13.20 -7.62 0.90
C PRO A 241 -14.40 -8.41 0.38
N THR A 242 -14.59 -8.44 -0.92
CA THR A 242 -15.62 -9.20 -1.63
C THR A 242 -15.05 -10.36 -2.45
N SER A 243 -13.76 -10.37 -2.67
CA SER A 243 -13.02 -11.44 -3.33
C SER A 243 -11.54 -11.40 -2.94
N LEU A 244 -10.83 -12.53 -3.10
CA LEU A 244 -9.40 -12.64 -2.80
C LEU A 244 -8.55 -11.63 -3.59
N HIS A 245 -8.89 -11.40 -4.85
CA HIS A 245 -8.13 -10.54 -5.76
C HIS A 245 -8.78 -9.17 -6.00
N GLN A 246 -9.65 -8.73 -5.07
CA GLN A 246 -10.25 -7.40 -5.16
C GLN A 246 -9.18 -6.31 -5.25
N ARG A 247 -9.39 -5.36 -6.17
CA ARG A 247 -8.50 -4.21 -6.35
C ARG A 247 -9.14 -2.95 -5.79
N VAL A 248 -8.27 -2.06 -5.28
CA VAL A 248 -8.69 -0.78 -4.70
C VAL A 248 -7.75 0.34 -5.15
N PRO A 249 -8.20 1.60 -5.14
CA PRO A 249 -7.31 2.76 -5.18
C PRO A 249 -6.51 2.81 -3.88
N VAL A 250 -5.28 3.30 -3.95
CA VAL A 250 -4.40 3.41 -2.78
C VAL A 250 -3.79 4.80 -2.70
N ILE A 251 -4.00 5.46 -1.58
CA ILE A 251 -3.40 6.74 -1.20
C ILE A 251 -2.90 6.55 0.23
N LEU A 252 -1.59 6.57 0.45
CA LEU A 252 -1.03 6.32 1.77
C LEU A 252 0.22 7.14 2.04
N GLY A 253 0.52 7.37 3.33
CA GLY A 253 1.74 8.04 3.77
C GLY A 253 1.52 9.06 4.87
N SER A 254 2.19 10.20 4.75
CA SER A 254 2.11 11.32 5.71
C SER A 254 0.67 11.80 5.88
N ARG A 255 0.22 11.85 7.13
CA ARG A 255 -1.17 12.09 7.53
C ARG A 255 -1.77 13.33 6.88
N ASP A 256 -1.09 14.48 6.99
CA ASP A 256 -1.62 15.78 6.54
C ASP A 256 -1.88 15.80 5.02
N GLU A 257 -1.12 15.01 4.26
CA GLU A 257 -1.28 14.92 2.81
C GLU A 257 -2.44 13.97 2.44
N VAL A 258 -2.57 12.85 3.13
CA VAL A 258 -3.69 11.91 2.90
C VAL A 258 -5.02 12.56 3.28
N GLU A 259 -5.12 13.23 4.44
CA GLU A 259 -6.31 13.97 4.88
C GLU A 259 -6.69 15.09 3.89
N ARG A 260 -5.69 15.75 3.30
CA ARG A 260 -5.91 16.76 2.26
C ARG A 260 -6.54 16.16 1.02
N ILE A 261 -6.03 15.02 0.54
CA ILE A 261 -6.57 14.35 -0.65
C ILE A 261 -7.99 13.85 -0.38
N GLU A 262 -8.25 13.24 0.79
CA GLU A 262 -9.61 12.86 1.18
C GLU A 262 -10.57 14.04 1.23
N ARG A 263 -10.12 15.18 1.75
CA ARG A 263 -10.92 16.41 1.74
C ARG A 263 -11.25 16.85 0.32
N TYR A 264 -10.31 16.79 -0.62
CA TYR A 264 -10.57 17.13 -2.03
C TYR A 264 -11.58 16.19 -2.69
N HIS A 265 -11.55 14.89 -2.35
CA HIS A 265 -12.57 13.96 -2.80
C HIS A 265 -13.97 14.32 -2.25
N ARG A 266 -14.07 14.68 -0.97
CA ARG A 266 -15.34 15.14 -0.36
C ARG A 266 -15.85 16.43 -0.99
N GLU A 267 -14.99 17.44 -1.13
CA GLU A 267 -15.35 18.71 -1.77
C GLU A 267 -15.85 18.49 -3.21
N HIS A 268 -15.24 17.57 -3.94
CA HIS A 268 -15.66 17.22 -5.30
C HIS A 268 -17.04 16.54 -5.32
N GLU A 269 -17.29 15.61 -4.40
CA GLU A 269 -18.58 14.91 -4.29
C GLU A 269 -19.73 15.84 -3.88
N THR A 270 -19.47 16.83 -3.05
CA THR A 270 -20.46 17.83 -2.61
C THR A 270 -20.64 18.98 -3.60
N GLY A 271 -19.84 19.04 -4.66
CA GLY A 271 -19.86 20.14 -5.62
C GLY A 271 -19.24 21.45 -5.11
N GLU A 272 -18.52 21.39 -3.99
CA GLU A 272 -17.78 22.53 -3.41
C GLU A 272 -16.37 22.65 -4.00
N ASP A 273 -16.01 21.78 -4.94
CA ASP A 273 -14.70 21.73 -5.56
C ASP A 273 -14.42 23.01 -6.35
N GLN A 274 -13.31 23.67 -6.03
CA GLN A 274 -12.87 24.80 -6.83
C GLN A 274 -12.31 24.28 -8.17
N PRO A 275 -12.83 24.77 -9.31
CA PRO A 275 -12.34 24.33 -10.61
C PRO A 275 -10.83 24.55 -10.68
N TYR A 276 -10.11 23.51 -11.08
CA TYR A 276 -8.67 23.60 -11.35
C TYR A 276 -8.41 24.72 -12.34
N ARG A 277 -7.76 25.78 -11.88
CA ARG A 277 -7.24 26.85 -12.74
C ARG A 277 -5.75 26.59 -12.91
N SER A 278 -5.37 26.13 -14.09
CA SER A 278 -3.96 26.04 -14.44
C SER A 278 -3.28 27.39 -14.19
N PRO A 279 -2.17 27.45 -13.42
CA PRO A 279 -1.42 28.70 -13.24
C PRO A 279 -0.99 29.34 -14.54
N LEU A 280 -0.82 28.54 -15.61
CA LEU A 280 -0.47 29.01 -16.96
C LEU A 280 -1.59 29.84 -17.61
N PHE A 281 -2.84 29.68 -17.20
CA PHE A 281 -3.99 30.36 -17.78
C PHE A 281 -4.64 31.37 -16.85
N SER A 282 -4.24 31.43 -15.55
CA SER A 282 -4.83 32.39 -14.61
C SER A 282 -4.25 33.81 -14.69
N THR A 283 -3.07 33.98 -15.32
CA THR A 283 -2.38 35.28 -15.36
C THR A 283 -2.09 35.81 -16.78
N ARG A 284 -2.46 35.04 -17.84
CA ARG A 284 -2.29 35.47 -19.24
C ARG A 284 -3.55 35.19 -20.04
N THR A 285 -4.58 35.97 -19.82
CA THR A 285 -5.55 36.19 -20.88
C THR A 285 -4.95 37.24 -21.80
N LEU A 286 -4.70 36.89 -23.05
CA LEU A 286 -4.41 37.80 -24.17
C LEU A 286 -5.62 38.71 -24.46
N PHE A 287 -6.74 38.47 -23.82
CA PHE A 287 -7.97 39.25 -23.90
C PHE A 287 -8.31 39.71 -22.48
N ARG A 288 -8.09 41.02 -22.22
CA ARG A 288 -8.76 41.73 -21.13
C ARG A 288 -10.19 41.91 -21.61
N ASP A 289 -11.15 41.34 -20.89
CA ASP A 289 -12.50 41.84 -20.89
C ASP A 289 -12.46 43.16 -20.09
N ASP A 290 -12.73 44.28 -20.75
CA ASP A 290 -12.90 45.60 -20.19
C ASP A 290 -14.13 45.64 -19.25
#